data_89a15323b29f963736c4ab1d5b650db4
#
_entry.id   89a15323b29f963736c4ab1d5b650db4
#
_cell.length_a   1.000
_cell.length_b   1.000
_cell.length_c   1.000
_cell.angle_alpha   90.00
_cell.angle_beta   90.00
_cell.angle_gamma   90.00
#
_symmetry.space_group_name_H-M   'P 1'
#
loop_
_entity.id
_entity.type
_entity.pdbx_description
1 polymer ?
#
loop_
_entity_poly.entity_id
_entity_poly.type
_entity_poly.pdbx_seq_one_letter_code
_entity_poly.pdbx_strand_id
1 'polypeptide(L)'
;MKKAVALFACLLVISCSGDKNSGINVKPLENAIAIELAFGDKDVPDEFLLAAPSRVLVNYNGDIIVPDEYKLKVYDSNGKSKKNVGRKGQGPGEFSYTPFPYISEDRYIVVRNPMRQGFQIFGPQYEFIEQKDISKSKLIEKLKADFKCESLTYSIMYTYNDKTDILIGSGYSLSKDKMEFSKRVYSIVQTRGDEYSIIYNSEEATSPDNITESEAGTYLYTMLTDYRIAYSYPKEHKLFENEKWYYRIIVHNFKTCEQYEIKKQYIPFAIPDSIIHRKIDYEKMFERYPSDLKSELIANSKKLNESRSKALEKLKYYAPIQSLASDGDYIFAYTYQYDKDKKYVTDVFKSSENKYICSVYLPYMFTDFRDGYAYRIKSNADEYPQVEKYRIDPKVYGK
;
A
#
# COMPACT_ATOMS: atom_id res chain seq x y z
N MET A 1 -34.96 23.92 -16.13
CA MET A 1 -33.72 24.49 -15.55
C MET A 1 -32.61 23.47 -15.78
N LYS A 2 -31.71 23.74 -16.72
CA LYS A 2 -30.62 22.86 -17.11
C LYS A 2 -29.53 22.95 -16.02
N LYS A 3 -29.25 21.88 -15.27
CA LYS A 3 -28.10 21.81 -14.38
C LYS A 3 -26.85 21.62 -15.23
N ALA A 4 -25.99 22.62 -15.22
CA ALA A 4 -24.67 22.53 -15.82
C ALA A 4 -23.81 21.59 -14.97
N VAL A 5 -23.45 20.45 -15.54
CA VAL A 5 -22.37 19.59 -15.03
C VAL A 5 -21.09 20.28 -15.44
N ALA A 6 -20.37 20.85 -14.47
CA ALA A 6 -19.05 21.40 -14.69
C ALA A 6 -18.08 20.22 -14.87
N LEU A 7 -17.80 19.90 -16.11
CA LEU A 7 -16.72 18.98 -16.50
C LEU A 7 -15.41 19.75 -16.31
N PHE A 8 -14.72 19.54 -15.19
CA PHE A 8 -13.34 20.01 -15.03
C PHE A 8 -12.43 19.11 -15.89
N ALA A 9 -12.07 19.64 -17.04
CA ALA A 9 -11.07 19.02 -17.90
C ALA A 9 -9.71 19.25 -17.26
N CYS A 10 -9.13 18.20 -16.64
CA CYS A 10 -7.72 18.21 -16.24
C CYS A 10 -6.84 18.29 -17.49
N LEU A 11 -6.14 19.39 -17.65
CA LEU A 11 -5.11 19.54 -18.66
C LEU A 11 -3.93 18.63 -18.33
N LEU A 12 -3.76 17.57 -19.12
CA LEU A 12 -2.57 16.72 -19.11
C LEU A 12 -1.38 17.53 -19.65
N VAL A 13 -0.57 18.06 -18.76
CA VAL A 13 0.75 18.59 -19.13
C VAL A 13 1.70 17.41 -19.24
N ILE A 14 1.81 16.84 -20.44
CA ILE A 14 2.83 15.83 -20.75
C ILE A 14 4.15 16.58 -20.91
N SER A 15 4.90 16.70 -19.82
CA SER A 15 6.30 17.11 -19.88
C SER A 15 7.15 15.90 -20.26
N CYS A 16 7.42 15.72 -21.55
CA CYS A 16 8.45 14.80 -22.02
C CYS A 16 9.82 15.35 -21.65
N SER A 17 10.36 14.98 -20.49
CA SER A 17 11.78 15.17 -20.20
C SER A 17 12.57 14.08 -20.92
N GLY A 18 13.41 14.49 -21.86
CA GLY A 18 14.21 13.60 -22.68
C GLY A 18 15.14 12.69 -21.88
N ASP A 19 15.43 11.58 -22.48
CA ASP A 19 16.24 10.38 -22.20
C ASP A 19 17.56 10.51 -21.37
N LYS A 20 17.62 11.29 -20.31
CA LYS A 20 18.83 11.40 -19.47
C LYS A 20 18.93 10.37 -18.32
N ASN A 21 17.97 9.47 -18.15
CA ASN A 21 17.94 8.53 -17.03
C ASN A 21 17.59 7.08 -17.43
N SER A 22 18.34 6.49 -18.34
CA SER A 22 18.30 5.03 -18.52
C SER A 22 19.11 4.36 -17.39
N GLY A 23 18.55 4.27 -16.19
CA GLY A 23 19.18 3.57 -15.04
C GLY A 23 19.32 2.05 -15.21
N ILE A 24 19.52 1.57 -16.44
CA ILE A 24 19.82 0.20 -16.76
C ILE A 24 21.33 -0.02 -16.50
N ASN A 25 21.63 -1.05 -15.70
CA ASN A 25 22.98 -1.45 -15.31
C ASN A 25 23.70 -0.52 -14.29
N VAL A 26 23.01 0.37 -13.62
CA VAL A 26 23.60 1.03 -12.45
C VAL A 26 23.59 0.03 -11.29
N LYS A 27 24.77 -0.29 -10.77
CA LYS A 27 24.88 -1.17 -9.59
C LYS A 27 24.17 -0.49 -8.42
N PRO A 28 23.21 -1.17 -7.75
CA PRO A 28 22.54 -0.59 -6.59
C PRO A 28 23.52 -0.26 -5.47
N LEU A 29 23.24 0.80 -4.71
CA LEU A 29 24.05 1.19 -3.55
C LEU A 29 24.01 0.08 -2.49
N GLU A 30 25.18 -0.26 -1.98
CA GLU A 30 25.36 -1.20 -0.88
C GLU A 30 25.44 -0.44 0.45
N ASN A 31 25.12 -1.13 1.57
CA ASN A 31 25.21 -0.58 2.93
C ASN A 31 24.48 0.76 3.11
N ALA A 32 23.38 0.92 2.42
CA ALA A 32 22.61 2.16 2.38
C ALA A 32 21.82 2.47 3.66
N ILE A 33 21.79 1.54 4.62
CA ILE A 33 21.08 1.70 5.89
C ILE A 33 21.92 1.15 7.05
N ALA A 34 21.74 1.75 8.23
CA ALA A 34 22.35 1.29 9.48
C ALA A 34 21.30 1.33 10.60
N ILE A 35 21.23 0.28 11.43
CA ILE A 35 20.37 0.28 12.61
C ILE A 35 20.84 1.37 13.57
N GLU A 36 19.89 2.19 14.05
CA GLU A 36 20.15 3.26 15.01
C GLU A 36 19.51 2.98 16.35
N LEU A 37 18.32 2.38 16.34
CA LEU A 37 17.54 2.16 17.55
C LEU A 37 16.69 0.89 17.40
N ALA A 38 16.53 0.16 18.52
CA ALA A 38 15.53 -0.89 18.68
C ALA A 38 14.84 -0.72 20.03
N PHE A 39 13.52 -0.89 20.10
CA PHE A 39 12.72 -0.71 21.31
C PHE A 39 11.39 -1.46 21.23
N GLY A 40 10.65 -1.48 22.37
CA GLY A 40 9.30 -2.07 22.44
C GLY A 40 9.26 -3.41 23.14
N ASP A 41 10.41 -3.90 23.59
CA ASP A 41 10.56 -5.11 24.41
C ASP A 41 10.77 -4.77 25.90
N LYS A 42 11.68 -5.44 26.57
CA LYS A 42 11.89 -5.42 28.04
C LYS A 42 12.17 -4.05 28.65
N ASP A 43 12.58 -3.06 27.85
CA ASP A 43 13.01 -1.74 28.34
C ASP A 43 11.88 -0.70 28.38
N VAL A 44 10.62 -1.13 28.16
CA VAL A 44 9.44 -0.25 28.21
C VAL A 44 8.50 -0.68 29.34
N PRO A 45 7.64 0.21 29.87
CA PRO A 45 6.58 -0.18 30.79
C PRO A 45 5.68 -1.28 30.23
N ASP A 46 5.18 -2.19 31.05
CA ASP A 46 4.37 -3.35 30.65
C ASP A 46 3.23 -3.00 29.70
N GLU A 47 2.56 -1.87 29.89
CA GLU A 47 1.48 -1.39 29.04
C GLU A 47 1.93 -0.98 27.61
N PHE A 48 3.23 -0.82 27.41
CA PHE A 48 3.88 -0.51 26.13
C PHE A 48 4.64 -1.69 25.52
N LEU A 49 4.77 -2.80 26.21
CA LEU A 49 5.32 -4.04 25.62
C LEU A 49 4.55 -4.40 24.37
N LEU A 50 5.26 -4.71 23.30
CA LEU A 50 4.64 -5.11 22.03
C LEU A 50 4.28 -6.59 22.09
N ALA A 51 3.01 -6.93 21.84
CA ALA A 51 2.51 -8.31 21.84
C ALA A 51 2.26 -8.85 20.43
N ALA A 52 1.51 -8.11 19.63
CA ALA A 52 1.13 -8.47 18.27
C ALA A 52 1.09 -7.24 17.35
N PRO A 53 2.20 -6.50 17.23
CA PRO A 53 2.24 -5.29 16.42
C PRO A 53 2.05 -5.62 14.94
N SER A 54 1.25 -4.80 14.25
CA SER A 54 0.94 -5.05 12.83
C SER A 54 1.85 -4.28 11.87
N ARG A 55 2.25 -3.06 12.24
CA ARG A 55 3.11 -2.19 11.44
C ARG A 55 3.67 -1.04 12.29
N VAL A 56 4.55 -0.24 11.69
CA VAL A 56 5.01 1.03 12.26
C VAL A 56 4.54 2.15 11.35
N LEU A 57 4.15 3.28 11.92
CA LEU A 57 3.96 4.54 11.21
C LEU A 57 4.67 5.65 12.00
N VAL A 58 5.14 6.65 11.28
CA VAL A 58 5.75 7.82 11.89
C VAL A 58 4.99 9.06 11.46
N ASN A 59 4.50 9.83 12.44
CA ASN A 59 3.80 11.06 12.14
C ASN A 59 4.76 12.21 11.80
N TYR A 60 4.19 13.32 11.37
CA TYR A 60 4.96 14.52 11.00
C TYR A 60 5.61 15.26 12.19
N ASN A 61 5.42 14.78 13.41
CA ASN A 61 6.14 15.26 14.62
C ASN A 61 7.30 14.33 15.00
N GLY A 62 7.52 13.24 14.24
CA GLY A 62 8.50 12.21 14.56
C GLY A 62 8.03 11.20 15.62
N ASP A 63 6.77 11.25 16.05
CA ASP A 63 6.22 10.21 16.94
C ASP A 63 6.05 8.91 16.18
N ILE A 64 6.48 7.82 16.79
CA ILE A 64 6.39 6.47 16.26
C ILE A 64 5.12 5.83 16.80
N ILE A 65 4.22 5.41 15.89
CA ILE A 65 2.91 4.86 16.22
C ILE A 65 2.89 3.39 15.83
N VAL A 66 2.64 2.53 16.81
CA VAL A 66 2.61 1.08 16.62
C VAL A 66 1.21 0.57 16.98
N PRO A 67 0.41 0.17 16.00
CA PRO A 67 -0.84 -0.56 16.25
C PRO A 67 -0.51 -1.93 16.87
N ASP A 68 -0.98 -2.15 18.06
CA ASP A 68 -0.73 -3.40 18.78
C ASP A 68 -1.96 -3.80 19.59
N GLU A 69 -2.44 -5.03 19.38
CA GLU A 69 -3.69 -5.53 19.92
C GLU A 69 -4.89 -4.61 19.59
N TYR A 70 -5.39 -3.86 20.58
CA TYR A 70 -6.55 -2.97 20.46
C TYR A 70 -6.19 -1.51 20.73
N LYS A 71 -4.91 -1.12 20.51
CA LYS A 71 -4.37 0.20 20.84
C LYS A 71 -3.47 0.70 19.72
N LEU A 72 -3.28 2.00 19.70
CA LEU A 72 -2.14 2.64 19.06
C LEU A 72 -1.15 3.02 20.18
N LYS A 73 -0.02 2.33 20.24
CA LYS A 73 1.07 2.64 21.16
C LYS A 73 1.94 3.72 20.55
N VAL A 74 2.07 4.85 21.22
CA VAL A 74 2.81 6.02 20.73
C VAL A 74 4.11 6.15 21.50
N TYR A 75 5.21 6.29 20.76
CA TYR A 75 6.55 6.52 21.28
C TYR A 75 7.10 7.81 20.66
N ASP A 76 8.06 8.42 21.31
CA ASP A 76 8.83 9.53 20.73
C ASP A 76 9.85 9.00 19.68
N SER A 77 10.56 9.92 19.03
CA SER A 77 11.57 9.59 18.00
C SER A 77 12.76 8.76 18.53
N ASN A 78 12.92 8.69 19.87
CA ASN A 78 13.96 7.91 20.55
C ASN A 78 13.41 6.57 21.12
N GLY A 79 12.17 6.21 20.80
CA GLY A 79 11.55 4.98 21.27
C GLY A 79 11.01 5.02 22.71
N LYS A 80 11.01 6.19 23.37
CA LYS A 80 10.44 6.34 24.70
C LYS A 80 8.91 6.38 24.61
N SER A 81 8.25 5.58 25.46
CA SER A 81 6.79 5.51 25.53
C SER A 81 6.16 6.87 25.90
N LYS A 82 5.10 7.26 25.18
CA LYS A 82 4.37 8.52 25.36
C LYS A 82 2.92 8.31 25.78
N LYS A 83 2.16 7.55 25.01
CA LYS A 83 0.70 7.45 25.16
C LYS A 83 0.15 6.18 24.52
N ASN A 84 -0.83 5.57 25.16
CA ASN A 84 -1.69 4.58 24.56
C ASN A 84 -2.99 5.26 24.09
N VAL A 85 -3.40 5.03 22.85
CA VAL A 85 -4.63 5.57 22.24
C VAL A 85 -5.57 4.42 21.93
N GLY A 86 -6.82 4.56 22.38
CA GLY A 86 -7.83 3.53 22.24
C GLY A 86 -7.73 2.41 23.26
N ARG A 87 -8.68 1.51 23.21
CA ARG A 87 -8.80 0.29 24.00
C ARG A 87 -9.73 -0.69 23.31
N LYS A 88 -9.79 -1.93 23.79
CA LYS A 88 -10.74 -2.92 23.31
C LYS A 88 -12.18 -2.47 23.54
N GLY A 89 -12.99 -2.44 22.48
CA GLY A 89 -14.39 -2.08 22.55
C GLY A 89 -15.00 -1.73 21.20
N GLN A 90 -16.19 -1.14 21.20
CA GLN A 90 -16.95 -0.75 20.00
C GLN A 90 -17.43 0.70 20.03
N GLY A 91 -17.12 1.43 21.08
CA GLY A 91 -17.48 2.85 21.24
C GLY A 91 -16.55 3.79 20.47
N PRO A 92 -16.84 5.09 20.56
CA PRO A 92 -15.95 6.14 20.04
C PRO A 92 -14.54 6.01 20.64
N GLY A 93 -13.51 5.99 19.80
CA GLY A 93 -12.14 5.83 20.24
C GLY A 93 -11.75 4.43 20.73
N GLU A 94 -12.62 3.43 20.58
CA GLU A 94 -12.35 2.02 20.90
C GLU A 94 -12.15 1.18 19.65
N PHE A 95 -11.38 0.10 19.77
CA PHE A 95 -11.08 -0.79 18.66
C PHE A 95 -11.55 -2.23 18.93
N SER A 96 -12.30 -2.80 18.00
CA SER A 96 -12.74 -4.21 18.05
C SER A 96 -11.67 -5.17 17.52
N TYR A 97 -10.69 -4.65 16.80
CA TYR A 97 -9.57 -5.36 16.17
C TYR A 97 -8.29 -4.56 16.34
N THR A 98 -7.17 -5.17 16.01
CA THR A 98 -5.91 -4.42 15.86
C THR A 98 -6.13 -3.29 14.86
N PRO A 99 -5.97 -2.04 15.30
CA PRO A 99 -6.23 -0.90 14.44
C PRO A 99 -5.28 -0.87 13.24
N PHE A 100 -5.78 -0.39 12.10
CA PHE A 100 -4.98 -0.20 10.91
C PHE A 100 -5.02 1.28 10.51
N PRO A 101 -4.15 2.11 11.11
CA PRO A 101 -4.15 3.55 10.93
C PRO A 101 -3.49 3.99 9.62
N TYR A 102 -3.93 5.17 9.16
CA TYR A 102 -3.33 5.98 8.11
C TYR A 102 -3.12 7.38 8.65
N ILE A 103 -2.06 8.05 8.25
CA ILE A 103 -1.71 9.38 8.75
C ILE A 103 -1.65 10.34 7.56
N SER A 104 -2.45 11.41 7.59
CA SER A 104 -2.40 12.49 6.62
C SER A 104 -1.27 13.49 6.96
N GLU A 105 -0.90 14.31 5.98
CA GLU A 105 0.07 15.38 6.16
C GLU A 105 -0.39 16.39 7.23
N ASP A 106 -1.69 16.64 7.34
CA ASP A 106 -2.29 17.47 8.41
C ASP A 106 -2.33 16.76 9.78
N ARG A 107 -1.69 15.59 9.90
CA ARG A 107 -1.50 14.79 11.11
C ARG A 107 -2.75 14.11 11.67
N TYR A 108 -3.82 14.06 10.92
CA TYR A 108 -4.96 13.23 11.29
C TYR A 108 -4.59 11.76 11.19
N ILE A 109 -5.00 10.99 12.21
CA ILE A 109 -4.89 9.55 12.21
C ILE A 109 -6.27 8.98 11.92
N VAL A 110 -6.38 8.27 10.83
CA VAL A 110 -7.63 7.66 10.39
C VAL A 110 -7.52 6.15 10.54
N VAL A 111 -8.41 5.56 11.34
CA VAL A 111 -8.44 4.12 11.60
C VAL A 111 -9.71 3.53 11.02
N ARG A 112 -9.56 2.56 10.13
CA ARG A 112 -10.71 1.83 9.60
C ARG A 112 -11.40 1.00 10.69
N ASN A 113 -12.74 1.10 10.74
CA ASN A 113 -13.57 0.19 11.52
C ASN A 113 -14.26 -0.81 10.59
N PRO A 114 -13.73 -2.04 10.43
CA PRO A 114 -14.26 -3.00 9.46
C PRO A 114 -15.66 -3.49 9.80
N MET A 115 -16.05 -3.50 11.08
CA MET A 115 -17.39 -3.96 11.51
C MET A 115 -18.49 -2.97 11.15
N ARG A 116 -18.18 -1.68 11.09
CA ARG A 116 -19.13 -0.60 10.77
C ARG A 116 -18.93 -0.02 9.38
N GLN A 117 -17.99 -0.56 8.60
CA GLN A 117 -17.60 -0.04 7.28
C GLN A 117 -17.34 1.47 7.30
N GLY A 118 -16.74 1.95 8.38
CA GLY A 118 -16.49 3.35 8.63
C GLY A 118 -15.05 3.60 9.11
N PHE A 119 -14.80 4.84 9.45
CA PHE A 119 -13.50 5.30 9.91
C PHE A 119 -13.64 6.07 11.21
N GLN A 120 -12.71 5.86 12.12
CA GLN A 120 -12.52 6.70 13.29
C GLN A 120 -11.38 7.67 13.01
N ILE A 121 -11.60 8.95 13.31
CA ILE A 121 -10.65 10.03 13.05
C ILE A 121 -10.15 10.56 14.39
N PHE A 122 -8.83 10.58 14.50
CA PHE A 122 -8.13 11.17 15.64
C PHE A 122 -7.33 12.39 15.18
N GLY A 123 -7.27 13.39 16.01
CA GLY A 123 -6.53 14.63 15.76
C GLY A 123 -5.02 14.49 15.99
N PRO A 124 -4.28 15.59 15.74
CA PRO A 124 -2.83 15.65 15.89
C PRO A 124 -2.31 15.40 17.32
N GLN A 125 -3.17 15.53 18.33
CA GLN A 125 -2.86 15.27 19.75
C GLN A 125 -3.41 13.91 20.21
N TYR A 126 -3.80 13.06 19.26
CA TYR A 126 -4.37 11.72 19.49
C TYR A 126 -5.74 11.75 20.19
N GLU A 127 -6.47 12.84 20.12
CA GLU A 127 -7.85 12.96 20.59
C GLU A 127 -8.81 12.36 19.57
N PHE A 128 -9.82 11.64 20.03
CA PHE A 128 -10.90 11.20 19.15
C PHE A 128 -11.72 12.41 18.69
N ILE A 129 -11.88 12.57 17.39
CA ILE A 129 -12.65 13.67 16.79
C ILE A 129 -14.04 13.19 16.40
N GLU A 130 -14.10 12.20 15.49
CA GLU A 130 -15.37 11.73 14.96
C GLU A 130 -15.27 10.31 14.41
N GLN A 131 -16.42 9.72 14.16
CA GLN A 131 -16.58 8.51 13.38
C GLN A 131 -17.35 8.83 12.09
N LYS A 132 -16.76 8.54 10.93
CA LYS A 132 -17.40 8.65 9.61
C LYS A 132 -17.86 7.28 9.14
N ASP A 133 -19.14 7.12 8.84
CA ASP A 133 -19.70 5.97 8.12
C ASP A 133 -19.94 6.39 6.67
N ILE A 134 -19.11 5.90 5.75
CA ILE A 134 -19.24 6.22 4.33
C ILE A 134 -20.03 5.16 3.56
N SER A 135 -20.25 3.98 4.13
CA SER A 135 -20.85 2.83 3.43
C SER A 135 -22.26 3.06 2.93
N LYS A 136 -23.03 3.85 3.66
CA LYS A 136 -24.44 4.18 3.35
C LYS A 136 -24.61 5.60 2.83
N SER A 137 -23.52 6.27 2.49
CA SER A 137 -23.58 7.65 2.01
C SER A 137 -24.10 7.71 0.57
N LYS A 138 -24.78 8.82 0.23
CA LYS A 138 -25.17 9.11 -1.16
C LYS A 138 -23.96 9.11 -2.11
N LEU A 139 -22.76 9.40 -1.58
CA LEU A 139 -21.50 9.34 -2.30
C LEU A 139 -21.22 7.92 -2.83
N ILE A 140 -21.33 6.91 -1.96
CA ILE A 140 -21.07 5.51 -2.36
C ILE A 140 -22.04 5.05 -3.44
N GLU A 141 -23.31 5.40 -3.34
CA GLU A 141 -24.30 5.04 -4.37
C GLU A 141 -24.02 5.71 -5.71
N LYS A 142 -23.58 6.98 -5.71
CA LYS A 142 -23.15 7.67 -6.92
C LYS A 142 -21.91 6.98 -7.54
N LEU A 143 -20.88 6.69 -6.72
CA LEU A 143 -19.67 6.04 -7.17
C LEU A 143 -19.91 4.62 -7.69
N LYS A 144 -20.81 3.85 -7.07
CA LYS A 144 -21.25 2.55 -7.61
C LYS A 144 -21.86 2.68 -9.00
N ALA A 145 -22.69 3.71 -9.21
CA ALA A 145 -23.30 3.98 -10.51
C ALA A 145 -22.23 4.36 -11.56
N ASP A 146 -21.29 5.25 -11.21
CA ASP A 146 -20.22 5.68 -12.12
C ASP A 146 -19.30 4.52 -12.50
N PHE A 147 -18.92 3.69 -11.54
CA PHE A 147 -18.06 2.52 -11.76
C PHE A 147 -18.81 1.29 -12.28
N LYS A 148 -20.15 1.36 -12.35
CA LYS A 148 -21.02 0.24 -12.75
C LYS A 148 -20.67 -1.03 -11.96
N CYS A 149 -20.56 -0.91 -10.63
CA CYS A 149 -20.27 -2.02 -9.73
C CYS A 149 -21.35 -2.17 -8.65
N GLU A 150 -21.57 -3.41 -8.20
CA GLU A 150 -22.60 -3.72 -7.21
C GLU A 150 -22.12 -3.46 -5.79
N SER A 151 -20.84 -3.70 -5.55
CA SER A 151 -20.22 -3.48 -4.26
C SER A 151 -19.01 -2.55 -4.41
N LEU A 152 -18.88 -1.63 -3.48
CA LEU A 152 -17.74 -0.69 -3.41
C LEU A 152 -17.35 -0.49 -1.95
N THR A 153 -16.09 -0.73 -1.65
CA THR A 153 -15.54 -0.60 -0.30
C THR A 153 -14.27 0.23 -0.32
N TYR A 154 -14.27 1.28 0.46
CA TYR A 154 -13.05 2.05 0.73
C TYR A 154 -12.42 1.54 2.02
N SER A 155 -11.19 1.07 1.91
CA SER A 155 -10.44 0.51 3.03
C SER A 155 -9.49 1.52 3.66
N ILE A 156 -9.23 2.61 2.96
CA ILE A 156 -8.23 3.60 3.29
C ILE A 156 -8.84 4.98 3.10
N MET A 157 -8.63 5.84 4.08
CA MET A 157 -9.00 7.24 4.03
C MET A 157 -7.90 8.09 4.63
N TYR A 158 -7.59 9.19 3.96
CA TYR A 158 -6.78 10.28 4.50
C TYR A 158 -7.66 11.52 4.59
N THR A 159 -7.66 12.18 5.73
CA THR A 159 -8.47 13.37 6.02
C THR A 159 -7.57 14.58 6.19
N TYR A 160 -8.00 15.73 5.69
CA TYR A 160 -7.26 16.99 5.70
C TYR A 160 -8.08 18.13 6.34
N ASN A 161 -7.38 19.17 6.79
CA ASN A 161 -7.97 20.32 7.50
C ASN A 161 -9.08 21.03 6.71
N ASP A 162 -8.99 21.07 5.39
CA ASP A 162 -9.96 21.70 4.49
C ASP A 162 -11.19 20.83 4.20
N LYS A 163 -11.36 19.75 4.97
CA LYS A 163 -12.41 18.72 4.82
C LYS A 163 -12.32 17.93 3.51
N THR A 164 -11.16 17.89 2.92
CA THR A 164 -10.86 16.98 1.81
C THR A 164 -10.55 15.60 2.38
N ASP A 165 -11.18 14.57 1.82
CA ASP A 165 -10.83 13.17 2.09
C ASP A 165 -10.32 12.51 0.81
N ILE A 166 -9.27 11.72 0.93
CA ILE A 166 -8.78 10.83 -0.13
C ILE A 166 -9.18 9.41 0.23
N LEU A 167 -10.05 8.82 -0.58
CA LEU A 167 -10.56 7.48 -0.40
C LEU A 167 -9.87 6.53 -1.40
N ILE A 168 -9.32 5.42 -0.89
CA ILE A 168 -8.70 4.39 -1.71
C ILE A 168 -9.40 3.07 -1.43
N GLY A 169 -9.88 2.42 -2.48
CA GLY A 169 -10.65 1.22 -2.32
C GLY A 169 -10.85 0.41 -3.59
N SER A 170 -11.70 -0.58 -3.48
CA SER A 170 -12.06 -1.45 -4.59
C SER A 170 -13.53 -1.83 -4.55
N GLY A 171 -14.07 -2.10 -5.73
CA GLY A 171 -15.41 -2.62 -5.92
C GLY A 171 -15.43 -3.84 -6.80
N TYR A 172 -16.56 -4.50 -6.86
CA TYR A 172 -16.77 -5.65 -7.75
C TYR A 172 -18.23 -5.77 -8.18
N SER A 173 -18.41 -6.43 -9.30
CA SER A 173 -19.71 -6.90 -9.78
C SER A 173 -19.72 -8.42 -9.81
N LEU A 174 -20.88 -9.01 -9.61
CA LEU A 174 -21.10 -10.45 -9.71
C LEU A 174 -21.65 -10.80 -11.10
N SER A 175 -21.29 -11.96 -11.63
CA SER A 175 -21.96 -12.49 -12.82
C SER A 175 -23.35 -12.97 -12.45
N LYS A 176 -24.35 -12.66 -13.28
CA LYS A 176 -25.75 -13.03 -13.02
C LYS A 176 -25.97 -14.54 -12.91
N ASP A 177 -25.13 -15.34 -13.54
CA ASP A 177 -25.38 -16.78 -13.72
C ASP A 177 -24.52 -17.69 -12.81
N LYS A 178 -23.46 -17.19 -12.14
CA LYS A 178 -22.48 -18.06 -11.46
C LYS A 178 -22.08 -17.65 -10.07
N MET A 179 -22.59 -16.55 -9.50
CA MET A 179 -22.11 -15.95 -8.24
C MET A 179 -20.56 -15.74 -8.23
N GLU A 180 -19.94 -15.64 -9.40
CA GLU A 180 -18.52 -15.36 -9.57
C GLU A 180 -18.31 -13.86 -9.78
N PHE A 181 -17.20 -13.33 -9.29
CA PHE A 181 -16.84 -11.97 -9.61
C PHE A 181 -16.61 -11.80 -11.10
N SER A 182 -17.34 -10.91 -11.75
CA SER A 182 -17.21 -10.64 -13.20
C SER A 182 -16.31 -9.46 -13.50
N LYS A 183 -16.21 -8.53 -12.53
CA LYS A 183 -15.46 -7.29 -12.68
C LYS A 183 -14.94 -6.82 -11.33
N ARG A 184 -13.71 -6.33 -11.29
CA ARG A 184 -13.13 -5.62 -10.16
C ARG A 184 -12.77 -4.20 -10.58
N VAL A 185 -12.99 -3.25 -9.69
CA VAL A 185 -12.61 -1.85 -9.87
C VAL A 185 -11.68 -1.46 -8.73
N TYR A 186 -10.57 -0.80 -9.05
CA TYR A 186 -9.73 -0.10 -8.08
C TYR A 186 -9.92 1.39 -8.28
N SER A 187 -9.99 2.15 -7.21
CA SER A 187 -10.22 3.59 -7.32
C SER A 187 -9.50 4.40 -6.25
N ILE A 188 -9.08 5.59 -6.65
CA ILE A 188 -8.73 6.70 -5.77
C ILE A 188 -9.74 7.81 -6.04
N VAL A 189 -10.39 8.26 -4.99
CA VAL A 189 -11.40 9.30 -5.07
C VAL A 189 -11.07 10.40 -4.07
N GLN A 190 -11.07 11.63 -4.53
CA GLN A 190 -11.04 12.81 -3.68
C GLN A 190 -12.49 13.24 -3.40
N THR A 191 -12.80 13.56 -2.16
CA THR A 191 -14.12 14.06 -1.79
C THR A 191 -14.01 15.35 -0.98
N ARG A 192 -15.00 16.22 -1.10
CA ARG A 192 -15.14 17.41 -0.28
C ARG A 192 -16.62 17.64 0.00
N GLY A 193 -17.09 17.20 1.15
CA GLY A 193 -18.51 17.13 1.43
C GLY A 193 -19.23 16.16 0.50
N ASP A 194 -20.26 16.63 -0.23
CA ASP A 194 -21.02 15.82 -1.21
C ASP A 194 -20.43 15.82 -2.63
N GLU A 195 -19.36 16.60 -2.85
CA GLU A 195 -18.65 16.64 -4.13
C GLU A 195 -17.53 15.62 -4.15
N TYR A 196 -17.22 15.08 -5.32
CA TYR A 196 -16.12 14.17 -5.52
C TYR A 196 -15.48 14.31 -6.90
N SER A 197 -14.22 13.93 -6.98
CA SER A 197 -13.50 13.73 -8.23
C SER A 197 -12.78 12.38 -8.21
N ILE A 198 -12.79 11.71 -9.34
CA ILE A 198 -12.09 10.43 -9.51
C ILE A 198 -10.67 10.76 -9.96
N ILE A 199 -9.69 10.51 -9.10
CA ILE A 199 -8.26 10.69 -9.41
C ILE A 199 -7.79 9.55 -10.30
N TYR A 200 -8.19 8.32 -9.97
CA TYR A 200 -7.85 7.12 -10.69
C TYR A 200 -8.96 6.07 -10.56
N ASN A 201 -9.23 5.38 -11.64
CA ASN A 201 -9.96 4.12 -11.61
C ASN A 201 -9.39 3.15 -12.65
N SER A 202 -9.43 1.89 -12.32
CA SER A 202 -9.08 0.78 -13.21
C SER A 202 -10.18 -0.26 -13.13
N GLU A 203 -10.50 -0.86 -14.26
CA GLU A 203 -11.48 -1.95 -14.34
C GLU A 203 -10.79 -3.22 -14.83
N GLU A 204 -10.97 -4.29 -14.09
CA GLU A 204 -10.42 -5.59 -14.43
C GLU A 204 -11.52 -6.62 -14.50
N ALA A 205 -11.59 -7.34 -15.63
CA ALA A 205 -12.42 -8.54 -15.71
C ALA A 205 -11.82 -9.61 -14.79
N THR A 206 -12.61 -10.08 -13.85
CA THR A 206 -12.18 -11.18 -12.99
C THR A 206 -12.54 -12.51 -13.65
N SER A 207 -11.57 -13.39 -13.80
CA SER A 207 -11.79 -14.80 -14.14
C SER A 207 -11.23 -15.67 -13.03
N PRO A 208 -11.67 -16.91 -12.89
CA PRO A 208 -11.05 -17.85 -11.97
C PRO A 208 -9.53 -18.02 -12.20
N ASP A 209 -9.06 -17.66 -13.39
CA ASP A 209 -7.64 -17.69 -13.78
C ASP A 209 -6.86 -16.44 -13.34
N ASN A 210 -7.52 -15.40 -12.79
CA ASN A 210 -6.88 -14.15 -12.32
C ASN A 210 -6.29 -14.26 -10.90
N ILE A 211 -5.78 -15.42 -10.53
CA ILE A 211 -5.26 -15.75 -9.21
C ILE A 211 -3.83 -15.18 -8.99
N THR A 212 -3.28 -14.53 -9.99
CA THR A 212 -1.88 -14.10 -10.02
C THR A 212 -1.69 -12.62 -9.72
N GLU A 213 -2.59 -12.00 -8.95
CA GLU A 213 -2.47 -10.56 -8.64
C GLU A 213 -1.13 -10.20 -8.01
N SER A 214 -0.60 -11.07 -7.12
CA SER A 214 0.68 -10.83 -6.46
C SER A 214 1.86 -10.75 -7.43
N GLU A 215 1.86 -11.59 -8.45
CA GLU A 215 2.95 -11.68 -9.42
C GLU A 215 2.74 -10.75 -10.63
N ALA A 216 1.49 -10.58 -11.06
CA ALA A 216 1.12 -9.66 -12.14
C ALA A 216 1.17 -8.19 -11.70
N GLY A 217 1.15 -7.96 -10.41
CA GLY A 217 1.12 -6.64 -9.76
C GLY A 217 -0.27 -6.24 -9.31
N THR A 218 -0.35 -5.80 -8.08
CA THR A 218 -1.53 -5.19 -7.48
C THR A 218 -1.49 -3.68 -7.69
N TYR A 219 -2.59 -3.02 -7.37
CA TYR A 219 -2.62 -1.59 -7.29
C TYR A 219 -1.72 -1.10 -6.14
N LEU A 220 -0.75 -0.25 -6.44
CA LEU A 220 0.25 0.29 -5.52
C LEU A 220 0.07 1.78 -5.36
N TYR A 221 0.24 2.29 -4.15
CA TYR A 221 0.19 3.72 -3.87
C TYR A 221 1.05 4.06 -2.64
N THR A 222 1.43 5.33 -2.52
CA THR A 222 2.02 5.94 -1.33
C THR A 222 1.68 7.43 -1.29
N MET A 223 1.53 7.98 -0.08
CA MET A 223 1.31 9.42 0.10
C MET A 223 2.65 10.14 0.14
N LEU A 224 2.75 11.24 -0.58
CA LEU A 224 3.90 12.14 -0.58
C LEU A 224 3.56 13.40 0.22
N THR A 225 4.55 14.25 0.46
CA THR A 225 4.31 15.62 0.96
C THR A 225 3.65 16.50 -0.10
N ASP A 226 3.21 17.70 0.30
CA ASP A 226 2.58 18.71 -0.58
C ASP A 226 1.30 18.19 -1.22
N TYR A 227 0.50 17.42 -0.48
CA TYR A 227 -0.82 16.93 -0.91
C TYR A 227 -0.78 16.12 -2.20
N ARG A 228 0.26 15.27 -2.34
CA ARG A 228 0.44 14.39 -3.50
C ARG A 228 0.29 12.92 -3.13
N ILE A 229 -0.18 12.16 -4.10
CA ILE A 229 -0.21 10.71 -4.06
C ILE A 229 0.56 10.16 -5.26
N ALA A 230 1.44 9.20 -5.01
CA ALA A 230 2.08 8.42 -6.05
C ALA A 230 1.40 7.06 -6.14
N TYR A 231 1.07 6.61 -7.35
CA TYR A 231 0.44 5.32 -7.57
C TYR A 231 0.91 4.64 -8.84
N SER A 232 0.80 3.33 -8.86
CA SER A 232 1.05 2.51 -10.04
C SER A 232 0.14 1.29 -10.04
N TYR A 233 -0.39 0.96 -11.20
CA TYR A 233 -1.02 -0.31 -11.46
C TYR A 233 -0.21 -1.04 -12.52
N PRO A 234 0.68 -1.97 -12.15
CA PRO A 234 1.66 -2.55 -13.06
C PRO A 234 1.09 -3.19 -14.32
N LYS A 235 -0.16 -3.66 -14.29
CA LYS A 235 -0.84 -4.19 -15.47
C LYS A 235 -1.08 -3.13 -16.56
N GLU A 236 -1.37 -1.88 -16.16
CA GLU A 236 -1.62 -0.76 -17.07
C GLU A 236 -0.38 0.11 -17.28
N HIS A 237 0.48 0.20 -16.25
CA HIS A 237 1.62 1.09 -16.23
C HIS A 237 2.94 0.43 -16.66
N LYS A 238 2.88 -0.82 -17.16
CA LYS A 238 3.99 -1.50 -17.81
C LYS A 238 3.94 -1.26 -19.31
N LEU A 239 5.01 -0.71 -19.87
CA LEU A 239 5.08 -0.32 -21.28
C LEU A 239 6.23 -1.03 -21.98
N PHE A 240 6.01 -1.37 -23.25
CA PHE A 240 7.06 -1.86 -24.15
C PHE A 240 7.14 -0.91 -25.35
N GLU A 241 8.23 -0.14 -25.44
CA GLU A 241 8.44 0.89 -26.44
C GLU A 241 9.89 0.83 -26.93
N ASN A 242 10.10 0.92 -28.25
CA ASN A 242 11.43 0.90 -28.87
C ASN A 242 12.32 -0.25 -28.35
N GLU A 243 11.75 -1.46 -28.28
CA GLU A 243 12.42 -2.67 -27.81
C GLU A 243 12.85 -2.64 -26.34
N LYS A 244 12.32 -1.72 -25.55
CA LYS A 244 12.65 -1.53 -24.12
C LYS A 244 11.41 -1.58 -23.26
N TRP A 245 11.54 -2.16 -22.06
CA TRP A 245 10.50 -2.20 -21.06
C TRP A 245 10.62 -1.01 -20.12
N TYR A 246 9.49 -0.40 -19.81
CA TYR A 246 9.37 0.70 -18.85
C TYR A 246 8.24 0.41 -17.88
N TYR A 247 8.37 0.94 -16.67
CA TYR A 247 7.25 1.09 -15.78
C TYR A 247 7.02 2.58 -15.47
N ARG A 248 5.81 2.89 -15.06
CA ARG A 248 5.38 4.24 -14.73
C ARG A 248 4.87 4.30 -13.29
N ILE A 249 5.16 5.40 -12.63
CA ILE A 249 4.53 5.84 -11.38
C ILE A 249 3.85 7.16 -11.70
N ILE A 250 2.56 7.23 -11.44
CA ILE A 250 1.78 8.46 -11.63
C ILE A 250 1.80 9.21 -10.32
N VAL A 251 2.05 10.51 -10.38
CA VAL A 251 1.97 11.42 -9.23
C VAL A 251 0.85 12.40 -9.49
N HIS A 252 -0.08 12.50 -8.55
CA HIS A 252 -1.21 13.44 -8.61
C HIS A 252 -1.19 14.33 -7.37
N ASN A 253 -1.30 15.65 -7.59
CA ASN A 253 -1.51 16.64 -6.53
C ASN A 253 -2.99 16.95 -6.43
N PHE A 254 -3.62 16.59 -5.31
CA PHE A 254 -5.06 16.74 -5.14
C PHE A 254 -5.50 18.16 -4.68
N LYS A 255 -4.57 19.10 -4.50
CA LYS A 255 -4.90 20.53 -4.34
C LYS A 255 -4.86 21.28 -5.66
N THR A 256 -3.82 21.05 -6.48
CA THR A 256 -3.65 21.73 -7.77
C THR A 256 -4.27 20.97 -8.92
N CYS A 257 -4.67 19.70 -8.72
CA CYS A 257 -5.12 18.76 -9.76
C CYS A 257 -4.07 18.48 -10.85
N GLU A 258 -2.81 18.85 -10.60
CA GLU A 258 -1.71 18.52 -11.51
C GLU A 258 -1.35 17.05 -11.43
N GLN A 259 -1.05 16.47 -12.58
CA GLN A 259 -0.64 15.08 -12.69
C GLN A 259 0.55 14.97 -13.63
N TYR A 260 1.53 14.14 -13.26
CA TYR A 260 2.67 13.80 -14.10
C TYR A 260 3.07 12.34 -13.89
N GLU A 261 3.90 11.84 -14.79
CA GLU A 261 4.42 10.47 -14.71
C GLU A 261 5.94 10.45 -14.50
N ILE A 262 6.40 9.51 -13.70
CA ILE A 262 7.79 9.11 -13.57
C ILE A 262 7.93 7.81 -14.33
N LYS A 263 8.80 7.79 -15.35
CA LYS A 263 9.03 6.64 -16.21
C LYS A 263 10.44 6.11 -16.02
N LYS A 264 10.59 4.80 -15.80
CA LYS A 264 11.90 4.17 -15.67
C LYS A 264 11.99 2.92 -16.54
N GLN A 265 13.08 2.80 -17.29
CA GLN A 265 13.42 1.59 -18.00
C GLN A 265 13.81 0.50 -17.01
N TYR A 266 13.41 -0.76 -17.28
CA TYR A 266 13.79 -1.90 -16.47
C TYR A 266 14.02 -3.15 -17.33
N ILE A 267 14.67 -4.15 -16.76
CA ILE A 267 14.83 -5.47 -17.38
C ILE A 267 13.77 -6.39 -16.71
N PRO A 268 12.88 -7.01 -17.50
CA PRO A 268 11.88 -7.93 -16.97
C PRO A 268 12.53 -9.07 -16.20
N PHE A 269 12.05 -9.36 -15.01
CA PHE A 269 12.51 -10.45 -14.17
C PHE A 269 11.60 -11.66 -14.36
N ALA A 270 12.17 -12.75 -14.88
CA ALA A 270 11.40 -13.97 -15.14
C ALA A 270 10.90 -14.62 -13.85
N ILE A 271 9.68 -15.13 -13.87
CA ILE A 271 9.13 -15.90 -12.76
C ILE A 271 9.83 -17.27 -12.74
N PRO A 272 10.50 -17.66 -11.64
CA PRO A 272 11.19 -18.96 -11.57
C PRO A 272 10.22 -20.13 -11.68
N ASP A 273 10.65 -21.21 -12.32
CA ASP A 273 9.85 -22.44 -12.45
C ASP A 273 9.40 -23.01 -11.11
N SER A 274 10.23 -22.86 -10.06
CA SER A 274 9.89 -23.27 -8.70
C SER A 274 8.72 -22.47 -8.08
N ILE A 275 8.46 -21.26 -8.58
CA ILE A 275 7.30 -20.45 -8.20
C ILE A 275 6.09 -20.81 -9.06
N ILE A 276 6.29 -21.01 -10.36
CA ILE A 276 5.23 -21.43 -11.29
C ILE A 276 4.67 -22.79 -10.86
N HIS A 277 5.54 -23.77 -10.66
CA HIS A 277 5.18 -25.16 -10.32
C HIS A 277 5.47 -25.50 -8.86
N ARG A 278 5.09 -24.59 -7.93
CA ARG A 278 5.36 -24.83 -6.50
C ARG A 278 4.72 -26.11 -6.02
N LYS A 279 5.51 -26.92 -5.33
CA LYS A 279 5.03 -28.14 -4.66
C LYS A 279 4.42 -27.77 -3.32
N ILE A 280 3.17 -28.14 -3.09
CA ILE A 280 2.43 -27.90 -1.86
C ILE A 280 2.10 -29.22 -1.22
N ASP A 281 2.48 -29.40 0.03
CA ASP A 281 2.02 -30.52 0.85
C ASP A 281 0.63 -30.21 1.41
N TYR A 282 -0.38 -30.55 0.63
CA TYR A 282 -1.77 -30.30 1.01
C TYR A 282 -2.22 -31.12 2.21
N GLU A 283 -1.66 -32.34 2.40
CA GLU A 283 -2.01 -33.19 3.54
C GLU A 283 -1.60 -32.53 4.85
N LYS A 284 -0.39 -31.97 4.91
CA LYS A 284 0.11 -31.21 6.05
C LYS A 284 -0.62 -29.87 6.23
N MET A 285 -0.94 -29.18 5.13
CA MET A 285 -1.63 -27.89 5.17
C MET A 285 -3.00 -28.01 5.85
N PHE A 286 -3.73 -29.08 5.59
CA PHE A 286 -5.09 -29.33 6.10
C PHE A 286 -5.16 -30.42 7.19
N GLU A 287 -4.05 -30.73 7.84
CA GLU A 287 -3.94 -31.78 8.86
C GLU A 287 -4.95 -31.62 10.01
N ARG A 288 -5.26 -30.37 10.38
CA ARG A 288 -6.13 -30.03 11.52
C ARG A 288 -7.63 -30.07 11.20
N TYR A 289 -8.01 -30.31 9.95
CA TYR A 289 -9.41 -30.33 9.53
C TYR A 289 -10.00 -31.75 9.58
N PRO A 290 -11.31 -31.92 9.85
CA PRO A 290 -12.00 -33.20 9.73
C PRO A 290 -11.84 -33.82 8.34
N SER A 291 -11.82 -35.16 8.27
CA SER A 291 -11.44 -35.91 7.05
C SER A 291 -12.32 -35.60 5.82
N ASP A 292 -13.63 -35.44 6.03
CA ASP A 292 -14.60 -35.10 5.01
C ASP A 292 -14.34 -33.71 4.42
N LEU A 293 -14.22 -32.69 5.27
CA LEU A 293 -13.88 -31.33 4.87
C LEU A 293 -12.48 -31.22 4.30
N LYS A 294 -11.51 -31.97 4.85
CA LYS A 294 -10.12 -31.99 4.39
C LYS A 294 -10.01 -32.41 2.93
N SER A 295 -10.73 -33.46 2.52
CA SER A 295 -10.71 -33.98 1.16
C SER A 295 -11.20 -32.93 0.16
N GLU A 296 -12.26 -32.23 0.48
CA GLU A 296 -12.80 -31.15 -0.35
C GLU A 296 -11.84 -29.96 -0.45
N LEU A 297 -11.26 -29.53 0.69
CA LEU A 297 -10.28 -28.43 0.74
C LEU A 297 -9.05 -28.74 -0.11
N ILE A 298 -8.54 -29.98 -0.04
CA ILE A 298 -7.41 -30.44 -0.86
C ILE A 298 -7.76 -30.39 -2.35
N ALA A 299 -8.91 -30.91 -2.76
CA ALA A 299 -9.33 -30.92 -4.14
C ALA A 299 -9.46 -29.50 -4.72
N ASN A 300 -10.11 -28.60 -3.98
CA ASN A 300 -10.28 -27.21 -4.36
C ASN A 300 -8.92 -26.47 -4.43
N SER A 301 -8.03 -26.71 -3.45
CA SER A 301 -6.70 -26.07 -3.42
C SER A 301 -5.78 -26.57 -4.55
N LYS A 302 -5.86 -27.84 -4.93
CA LYS A 302 -5.14 -28.37 -6.10
C LYS A 302 -5.60 -27.70 -7.38
N LYS A 303 -6.92 -27.64 -7.64
CA LYS A 303 -7.49 -26.97 -8.79
C LYS A 303 -7.06 -25.49 -8.85
N LEU A 304 -7.10 -24.81 -7.73
CA LEU A 304 -6.67 -23.41 -7.61
C LEU A 304 -5.18 -23.25 -7.95
N ASN A 305 -4.31 -24.13 -7.44
CA ASN A 305 -2.87 -24.07 -7.73
C ASN A 305 -2.55 -24.41 -9.21
N GLU A 306 -3.29 -25.33 -9.83
CA GLU A 306 -3.18 -25.61 -11.27
C GLU A 306 -3.57 -24.40 -12.12
N SER A 307 -4.69 -23.74 -11.80
CA SER A 307 -5.11 -22.50 -12.47
C SER A 307 -4.06 -21.40 -12.31
N ARG A 308 -3.51 -21.24 -11.09
CA ARG A 308 -2.42 -20.30 -10.84
C ARG A 308 -1.18 -20.60 -11.67
N SER A 309 -0.73 -21.85 -11.74
CA SER A 309 0.44 -22.24 -12.52
C SER A 309 0.26 -21.88 -14.00
N LYS A 310 -0.88 -22.22 -14.60
CA LYS A 310 -1.20 -21.85 -15.97
C LYS A 310 -1.20 -20.34 -16.23
N ALA A 311 -1.70 -19.56 -15.27
CA ALA A 311 -1.71 -18.10 -15.37
C ALA A 311 -0.29 -17.53 -15.30
N LEU A 312 0.57 -18.07 -14.40
CA LEU A 312 1.98 -17.66 -14.28
C LEU A 312 2.81 -18.04 -15.52
N GLU A 313 2.56 -19.20 -16.15
CA GLU A 313 3.20 -19.58 -17.40
C GLU A 313 2.90 -18.57 -18.53
N LYS A 314 1.67 -18.08 -18.60
CA LYS A 314 1.28 -17.02 -19.55
C LYS A 314 1.94 -15.68 -19.22
N LEU A 315 2.06 -15.36 -17.93
CA LEU A 315 2.62 -14.09 -17.48
C LEU A 315 4.12 -13.96 -17.77
N LYS A 316 4.90 -15.04 -17.64
CA LYS A 316 6.35 -15.18 -17.86
C LYS A 316 7.24 -14.31 -16.95
N TYR A 317 6.86 -13.07 -16.69
CA TYR A 317 7.65 -12.09 -15.93
C TYR A 317 6.83 -11.52 -14.78
N TYR A 318 7.50 -11.26 -13.67
CA TYR A 318 6.91 -10.49 -12.58
C TYR A 318 6.49 -9.09 -13.03
N ALA A 319 5.61 -8.49 -12.26
CA ALA A 319 5.40 -7.05 -12.33
C ALA A 319 6.74 -6.31 -12.10
N PRO A 320 6.93 -5.11 -12.66
CA PRO A 320 8.20 -4.38 -12.50
C PRO A 320 8.47 -3.99 -11.05
N ILE A 321 7.42 -3.66 -10.31
CA ILE A 321 7.48 -3.25 -8.89
C ILE A 321 6.40 -3.99 -8.09
N GLN A 322 6.70 -4.26 -6.82
CA GLN A 322 5.82 -5.01 -5.92
C GLN A 322 5.30 -4.16 -4.75
N SER A 323 5.94 -3.02 -4.47
CA SER A 323 5.51 -2.10 -3.41
C SER A 323 6.01 -0.69 -3.67
N LEU A 324 5.28 0.29 -3.17
CA LEU A 324 5.69 1.69 -3.10
C LEU A 324 5.71 2.14 -1.64
N ALA A 325 6.74 2.89 -1.28
CA ALA A 325 6.84 3.62 -0.03
C ALA A 325 7.39 5.02 -0.30
N SER A 326 7.30 5.92 0.67
CA SER A 326 7.76 7.29 0.49
C SER A 326 8.41 7.86 1.75
N ASP A 327 9.40 8.71 1.54
CA ASP A 327 9.99 9.60 2.54
C ASP A 327 9.91 11.04 2.03
N GLY A 328 8.89 11.75 2.50
CA GLY A 328 8.62 13.12 2.03
C GLY A 328 8.36 13.18 0.52
N ASP A 329 9.30 13.76 -0.23
CA ASP A 329 9.26 13.88 -1.68
C ASP A 329 9.88 12.69 -2.43
N TYR A 330 10.46 11.74 -1.71
CA TYR A 330 11.13 10.59 -2.32
C TYR A 330 10.21 9.38 -2.36
N ILE A 331 10.24 8.65 -3.49
CA ILE A 331 9.51 7.41 -3.72
C ILE A 331 10.50 6.26 -3.74
N PHE A 332 10.23 5.22 -2.96
CA PHE A 332 10.94 3.96 -2.94
C PHE A 332 10.08 2.90 -3.62
N ALA A 333 10.49 2.46 -4.80
CA ALA A 333 9.79 1.44 -5.58
C ALA A 333 10.53 0.09 -5.45
N TYR A 334 9.99 -0.80 -4.64
CA TYR A 334 10.53 -2.15 -4.46
C TYR A 334 10.27 -2.98 -5.71
N THR A 335 11.33 -3.55 -6.27
CA THR A 335 11.24 -4.47 -7.42
C THR A 335 11.16 -5.92 -6.97
N TYR A 336 10.91 -6.85 -7.91
CA TYR A 336 11.01 -8.30 -7.64
C TYR A 336 12.44 -8.83 -7.76
N GLN A 337 13.43 -7.97 -7.95
CA GLN A 337 14.83 -8.38 -8.03
C GLN A 337 15.47 -8.38 -6.63
N TYR A 338 16.37 -9.34 -6.43
CA TYR A 338 17.08 -9.53 -5.17
C TYR A 338 18.57 -9.74 -5.44
N ASP A 339 19.42 -9.36 -4.50
CA ASP A 339 20.81 -9.79 -4.49
C ASP A 339 20.95 -11.23 -3.94
N LYS A 340 22.20 -11.72 -3.88
CA LYS A 340 22.54 -13.04 -3.31
C LYS A 340 22.15 -13.19 -1.83
N ASP A 341 22.08 -12.10 -1.09
CA ASP A 341 21.73 -12.04 0.33
C ASP A 341 20.22 -11.80 0.55
N LYS A 342 19.41 -11.89 -0.53
CA LYS A 342 17.95 -11.66 -0.56
C LYS A 342 17.53 -10.23 -0.21
N LYS A 343 18.42 -9.25 -0.39
CA LYS A 343 18.08 -7.83 -0.27
C LYS A 343 17.34 -7.38 -1.51
N TYR A 344 16.28 -6.59 -1.33
CA TYR A 344 15.47 -6.05 -2.40
C TYR A 344 16.20 -4.97 -3.19
N VAL A 345 16.21 -5.07 -4.50
CA VAL A 345 16.56 -3.94 -5.36
C VAL A 345 15.40 -2.95 -5.31
N THR A 346 15.67 -1.77 -4.81
CA THR A 346 14.66 -0.71 -4.64
C THR A 346 15.09 0.52 -5.42
N ASP A 347 14.25 0.99 -6.32
CA ASP A 347 14.49 2.20 -7.09
C ASP A 347 14.02 3.42 -6.30
N VAL A 348 14.83 4.48 -6.30
CA VAL A 348 14.57 5.72 -5.58
C VAL A 348 14.39 6.86 -6.57
N PHE A 349 13.30 7.62 -6.40
CA PHE A 349 12.96 8.76 -7.23
C PHE A 349 12.76 9.99 -6.37
N LYS A 350 13.09 11.16 -6.90
CA LYS A 350 12.66 12.45 -6.36
C LYS A 350 11.45 12.94 -7.16
N SER A 351 10.31 12.96 -6.51
CA SER A 351 9.02 13.21 -7.15
C SER A 351 8.93 14.62 -7.74
N SER A 352 9.29 15.67 -6.98
CA SER A 352 9.21 17.07 -7.42
C SER A 352 10.09 17.37 -8.64
N GLU A 353 11.16 16.60 -8.87
CA GLU A 353 12.06 16.77 -10.01
C GLU A 353 11.74 15.78 -11.16
N ASN A 354 10.72 14.92 -10.99
CA ASN A 354 10.42 13.82 -11.91
C ASN A 354 11.68 13.01 -12.27
N LYS A 355 12.50 12.66 -11.27
CA LYS A 355 13.85 12.18 -11.48
C LYS A 355 14.11 10.86 -10.77
N TYR A 356 14.68 9.88 -11.50
CA TYR A 356 15.34 8.72 -10.90
C TYR A 356 16.65 9.15 -10.25
N ILE A 357 16.89 8.73 -9.00
CA ILE A 357 18.10 9.05 -8.25
C ILE A 357 19.09 7.88 -8.30
N CYS A 358 18.69 6.73 -7.81
CA CYS A 358 19.53 5.54 -7.74
C CYS A 358 18.69 4.28 -7.53
N SER A 359 19.33 3.12 -7.62
CA SER A 359 18.81 1.89 -7.00
C SER A 359 19.63 1.59 -5.75
N VAL A 360 18.99 0.94 -4.76
CA VAL A 360 19.60 0.60 -3.48
C VAL A 360 19.20 -0.83 -3.07
N TYR A 361 20.12 -1.53 -2.38
CA TYR A 361 19.81 -2.81 -1.75
C TYR A 361 19.24 -2.59 -0.35
N LEU A 362 17.94 -2.90 -0.16
CA LEU A 362 17.31 -2.87 1.15
C LEU A 362 17.07 -4.29 1.66
N PRO A 363 17.46 -4.62 2.90
CA PRO A 363 17.35 -6.00 3.43
C PRO A 363 15.91 -6.39 3.75
N TYR A 364 15.01 -5.43 3.83
CA TYR A 364 13.60 -5.63 4.19
C TYR A 364 12.68 -4.72 3.38
N MET A 365 11.42 -5.09 3.28
CA MET A 365 10.35 -4.13 3.00
C MET A 365 10.02 -3.43 4.31
N PHE A 366 10.36 -2.16 4.40
CA PHE A 366 10.07 -1.34 5.56
C PHE A 366 8.59 -0.93 5.56
N THR A 367 8.02 -0.81 6.74
CA THR A 367 6.61 -0.45 6.90
C THR A 367 6.37 1.04 6.81
N ASP A 368 7.36 1.85 7.13
CA ASP A 368 7.32 3.32 6.98
C ASP A 368 8.71 3.90 6.78
N PHE A 369 8.74 5.09 6.16
CA PHE A 369 9.92 5.91 5.97
C PHE A 369 9.61 7.34 6.40
N ARG A 370 10.52 7.96 7.15
CA ARG A 370 10.33 9.35 7.59
C ARG A 370 11.67 10.02 7.90
N ASP A 371 11.90 11.19 7.25
CA ASP A 371 13.02 12.09 7.54
C ASP A 371 14.40 11.42 7.53
N GLY A 372 14.64 10.55 6.54
CA GLY A 372 15.90 9.83 6.40
C GLY A 372 16.00 8.56 7.24
N TYR A 373 14.89 8.08 7.77
CA TYR A 373 14.83 6.83 8.52
C TYR A 373 13.83 5.86 7.91
N ALA A 374 14.12 4.57 8.08
CA ALA A 374 13.23 3.46 7.73
C ALA A 374 12.88 2.65 8.96
N TYR A 375 11.65 2.16 9.04
CA TYR A 375 11.12 1.49 10.22
C TYR A 375 10.52 0.13 9.87
N ARG A 376 10.72 -0.84 10.77
CA ARG A 376 10.07 -2.14 10.68
C ARG A 376 9.77 -2.72 12.05
N ILE A 377 8.93 -3.74 12.07
CA ILE A 377 8.79 -4.64 13.21
C ILE A 377 9.70 -5.84 12.99
N LYS A 378 10.53 -6.14 13.99
CA LYS A 378 11.23 -7.40 14.11
C LYS A 378 10.45 -8.30 15.04
N SER A 379 10.08 -9.49 14.58
CA SER A 379 9.40 -10.52 15.39
C SER A 379 10.18 -11.81 15.28
N ASN A 380 10.52 -12.36 16.42
CA ASN A 380 11.10 -13.70 16.57
C ASN A 380 10.12 -14.55 17.40
N ALA A 381 10.14 -15.87 17.22
CA ALA A 381 9.20 -16.76 17.88
C ALA A 381 9.32 -16.75 19.43
N ASP A 382 10.53 -16.50 19.94
CA ASP A 382 10.87 -16.62 21.36
C ASP A 382 11.13 -15.27 22.05
N GLU A 383 10.92 -14.15 21.36
CA GLU A 383 11.19 -12.82 21.88
C GLU A 383 9.97 -11.89 21.67
N TYR A 384 9.85 -10.88 22.53
CA TYR A 384 8.88 -9.82 22.28
C TYR A 384 9.23 -9.07 20.98
N PRO A 385 8.22 -8.70 20.18
CA PRO A 385 8.46 -7.88 19.00
C PRO A 385 9.13 -6.56 19.35
N GLN A 386 9.95 -6.07 18.43
CA GLN A 386 10.64 -4.78 18.55
C GLN A 386 10.35 -3.93 17.33
N VAL A 387 10.33 -2.62 17.52
CA VAL A 387 10.49 -1.67 16.44
C VAL A 387 11.97 -1.46 16.21
N GLU A 388 12.42 -1.61 14.98
CA GLU A 388 13.77 -1.25 14.56
C GLU A 388 13.70 0.01 13.68
N LYS A 389 14.53 1.00 14.01
CA LYS A 389 14.74 2.25 13.29
C LYS A 389 16.11 2.21 12.64
N TYR A 390 16.16 2.44 11.35
CA TYR A 390 17.37 2.45 10.53
C TYR A 390 17.59 3.82 9.95
N ARG A 391 18.80 4.35 10.07
CA ARG A 391 19.20 5.57 9.37
C ARG A 391 19.57 5.22 7.92
N ILE A 392 19.09 6.02 6.98
CA ILE A 392 19.34 5.88 5.55
C ILE A 392 20.54 6.77 5.18
N ASP A 393 21.47 6.22 4.39
CA ASP A 393 22.62 7.00 3.88
C ASP A 393 22.11 8.15 2.99
N PRO A 394 22.57 9.40 3.19
CA PRO A 394 22.20 10.54 2.36
C PRO A 394 22.41 10.34 0.85
N LYS A 395 23.35 9.48 0.45
CA LYS A 395 23.57 9.12 -0.96
C LYS A 395 22.34 8.50 -1.62
N VAL A 396 21.46 7.84 -0.85
CA VAL A 396 20.19 7.30 -1.34
C VAL A 396 19.27 8.41 -1.85
N TYR A 397 19.40 9.59 -1.28
CA TYR A 397 18.64 10.79 -1.65
C TYR A 397 19.39 11.67 -2.67
N GLY A 398 20.54 11.22 -3.18
CA GLY A 398 21.37 12.00 -4.10
C GLY A 398 22.11 13.18 -3.44
N LYS A 399 22.38 13.09 -2.14
CA LYS A 399 23.07 14.12 -1.33
C LYS A 399 24.49 13.73 -1.00
#